data_c89f87c3256e96005473515d83653b54
#
_entry.id   c89f87c3256e96005473515d83653b54
#
_cell.length_a   1.000
_cell.length_b   1.000
_cell.length_c   1.000
_cell.angle_alpha   90.00
_cell.angle_beta   90.00
_cell.angle_gamma   90.00
#
_symmetry.space_group_name_H-M   'P 1'
#
loop_
_entity.id
_entity.type
_entity.pdbx_description
1 polymer ?
#
loop_
_entity_poly.entity_id
_entity_poly.type
_entity_poly.pdbx_seq_one_letter_code
_entity_poly.pdbx_strand_id
1 'polypeptide(L)'
;MYLRTVTLKNTGPIEIFDIALPFQGEQPKPVLLVGKNGSGKSTVISFVVNALVGMKQHVFDDIEVEKGRVYRIRSPLAINGVAEFYFARLTFDKGVVLTEWQLNRPKSEFTDQSAMQALDVTWQQFPVHETSTFNLNLGALADSRQMEETLDKNCLLYFPADRFEPPDWLNIADLSSDLKLPEPERMKG
;
A
#
# COMPACT_ATOMS: atom_id res chain seq x y z
N MET A 1 -16.14 2.83 -4.35
CA MET A 1 -14.78 3.27 -4.77
C MET A 1 -14.07 2.10 -5.41
N TYR A 2 -13.43 2.33 -6.56
CA TYR A 2 -12.77 1.26 -7.33
C TYR A 2 -11.35 1.68 -7.70
N LEU A 3 -10.42 0.73 -7.61
CA LEU A 3 -9.03 0.91 -8.06
C LEU A 3 -9.00 1.05 -9.59
N ARG A 4 -8.33 2.08 -10.10
CA ARG A 4 -8.22 2.42 -11.54
C ARG A 4 -6.85 2.08 -12.11
N THR A 5 -5.79 2.47 -11.41
CA THR A 5 -4.41 2.22 -11.86
C THR A 5 -3.52 1.76 -10.73
N VAL A 6 -2.52 0.97 -11.07
CA VAL A 6 -1.44 0.57 -10.18
C VAL A 6 -0.11 0.79 -10.88
N THR A 7 0.72 1.63 -10.30
CA THR A 7 2.10 1.86 -10.74
C THR A 7 3.03 1.47 -9.61
N LEU A 8 3.91 0.49 -9.84
CA LEU A 8 4.98 0.10 -8.93
C LEU A 8 6.31 0.17 -9.67
N LYS A 9 7.34 0.71 -9.02
CA LYS A 9 8.70 0.75 -9.55
C LYS A 9 9.70 0.32 -8.50
N ASN A 10 10.65 -0.53 -8.90
CA ASN A 10 11.75 -1.02 -8.07
C ASN A 10 11.30 -1.67 -6.77
N THR A 11 10.23 -2.46 -6.80
CA THR A 11 9.60 -3.02 -5.60
C THR A 11 9.79 -4.53 -5.54
N GLY A 12 10.64 -5.02 -4.65
CA GLY A 12 10.95 -6.45 -4.56
C GLY A 12 11.39 -7.01 -5.92
N PRO A 13 10.74 -8.05 -6.47
CA PRO A 13 11.09 -8.60 -7.77
C PRO A 13 10.57 -7.77 -8.95
N ILE A 14 9.85 -6.67 -8.70
CA ILE A 14 9.21 -5.85 -9.72
C ILE A 14 10.14 -4.68 -10.05
N GLU A 15 10.65 -4.63 -11.27
CA GLU A 15 11.35 -3.46 -11.79
C GLU A 15 10.36 -2.36 -12.16
N ILE A 16 9.34 -2.70 -12.94
CA ILE A 16 8.23 -1.83 -13.29
C ILE A 16 6.94 -2.63 -13.45
N PHE A 17 5.87 -2.12 -12.89
CA PHE A 17 4.51 -2.61 -13.08
C PHE A 17 3.61 -1.38 -13.17
N ASP A 18 3.05 -1.13 -14.35
CA ASP A 18 2.20 0.03 -14.62
C ASP A 18 0.99 -0.42 -15.44
N ILE A 19 -0.16 -0.49 -14.78
CA ILE A 19 -1.38 -0.97 -15.42
C ILE A 19 -2.57 -0.06 -15.11
N ALA A 20 -3.44 0.08 -16.12
CA ALA A 20 -4.81 0.52 -15.94
C ALA A 20 -5.73 -0.72 -15.84
N LEU A 21 -6.53 -0.77 -14.80
CA LEU A 21 -7.46 -1.88 -14.58
C LEU A 21 -8.65 -1.79 -15.55
N PRO A 22 -9.18 -2.94 -16.01
CA PRO A 22 -10.26 -2.97 -17.00
C PRO A 22 -11.60 -2.59 -16.39
N PHE A 23 -12.35 -1.76 -17.11
CA PHE A 23 -13.71 -1.36 -16.78
C PHE A 23 -14.66 -1.59 -17.96
N GLN A 24 -15.95 -1.72 -17.68
CA GLN A 24 -17.03 -1.67 -18.66
C GLN A 24 -17.99 -0.56 -18.22
N GLY A 25 -17.86 0.61 -18.85
CA GLY A 25 -18.45 1.82 -18.31
C GLY A 25 -17.89 2.12 -16.93
N GLU A 26 -18.73 2.27 -15.92
CA GLU A 26 -18.32 2.51 -14.52
C GLU A 26 -18.11 1.23 -13.71
N GLN A 27 -18.35 0.06 -14.28
CA GLN A 27 -18.23 -1.22 -13.57
C GLN A 27 -16.83 -1.82 -13.74
N PRO A 28 -16.13 -2.16 -12.65
CA PRO A 28 -14.84 -2.83 -12.73
C PRO A 28 -15.02 -4.26 -13.25
N LYS A 29 -14.06 -4.72 -14.06
CA LYS A 29 -13.98 -6.13 -14.45
C LYS A 29 -13.06 -6.89 -13.47
N PRO A 30 -13.30 -8.19 -13.26
CA PRO A 30 -12.37 -9.03 -12.52
C PRO A 30 -10.97 -9.00 -13.14
N VAL A 31 -9.94 -8.97 -12.28
CA VAL A 31 -8.53 -9.00 -12.70
C VAL A 31 -7.88 -10.25 -12.16
N LEU A 32 -7.17 -10.97 -13.02
CA LEU A 32 -6.41 -12.15 -12.68
C LEU A 32 -4.91 -11.85 -12.85
N LEU A 33 -4.15 -11.95 -11.76
CA LEU A 33 -2.69 -11.85 -11.80
C LEU A 33 -2.08 -13.24 -11.97
N VAL A 34 -1.45 -13.47 -13.12
CA VAL A 34 -0.78 -14.75 -13.45
C VAL A 34 0.71 -14.52 -13.61
N GLY A 35 1.52 -15.43 -13.12
CA GLY A 35 2.97 -15.37 -13.26
C GLY A 35 3.66 -16.45 -12.44
N LYS A 36 4.97 -16.63 -12.66
CA LYS A 36 5.82 -17.57 -11.93
C LYS A 36 5.85 -17.25 -10.44
N ASN A 37 6.19 -18.23 -9.60
CA ASN A 37 6.46 -17.97 -8.19
C ASN A 37 7.61 -16.97 -8.04
N GLY A 38 7.48 -16.04 -7.09
CA GLY A 38 8.46 -14.97 -6.89
C GLY A 38 8.35 -13.79 -7.87
N SER A 39 7.39 -13.75 -8.80
CA SER A 39 7.25 -12.66 -9.78
C SER A 39 6.61 -11.38 -9.24
N GLY A 40 6.26 -11.32 -7.94
CA GLY A 40 5.71 -10.11 -7.31
C GLY A 40 4.18 -10.01 -7.28
N LYS A 41 3.43 -11.09 -7.60
CA LYS A 41 1.96 -11.08 -7.53
C LYS A 41 1.44 -10.68 -6.16
N SER A 42 1.96 -11.32 -5.11
CA SER A 42 1.60 -11.00 -3.72
C SER A 42 2.04 -9.59 -3.34
N THR A 43 3.16 -9.12 -3.87
CA THR A 43 3.63 -7.75 -3.70
C THR A 43 2.61 -6.74 -4.23
N VAL A 44 2.11 -6.93 -5.46
CA VAL A 44 1.06 -6.05 -6.02
C VAL A 44 -0.17 -6.03 -5.13
N ILE A 45 -0.65 -7.20 -4.70
CA ILE A 45 -1.83 -7.32 -3.83
C ILE A 45 -1.59 -6.61 -2.49
N SER A 46 -0.43 -6.78 -1.87
CA SER A 46 -0.10 -6.14 -0.59
C SER A 46 -0.12 -4.62 -0.67
N PHE A 47 0.29 -4.02 -1.79
CA PHE A 47 0.17 -2.58 -1.99
C PHE A 47 -1.29 -2.13 -2.07
N VAL A 48 -2.14 -2.89 -2.76
CA VAL A 48 -3.58 -2.60 -2.83
C VAL A 48 -4.23 -2.69 -1.44
N VAL A 49 -3.94 -3.75 -0.69
CA VAL A 49 -4.44 -3.93 0.69
C VAL A 49 -3.96 -2.78 1.58
N ASN A 50 -2.66 -2.46 1.53
CA ASN A 50 -2.08 -1.37 2.32
C ASN A 50 -2.74 -0.01 2.02
N ALA A 51 -3.04 0.25 0.75
CA ALA A 51 -3.74 1.46 0.34
C ALA A 51 -5.15 1.54 0.96
N LEU A 52 -5.91 0.46 0.89
CA LEU A 52 -7.27 0.40 1.43
C LEU A 52 -7.28 0.52 2.95
N VAL A 53 -6.33 -0.11 3.64
CA VAL A 53 -6.17 0.03 5.09
C VAL A 53 -5.78 1.45 5.47
N GLY A 54 -4.82 2.06 4.77
CA GLY A 54 -4.43 3.44 5.00
C GLY A 54 -5.60 4.42 4.84
N MET A 55 -6.47 4.21 3.87
CA MET A 55 -7.70 4.98 3.71
C MET A 55 -8.68 4.76 4.88
N LYS A 56 -8.87 3.51 5.31
CA LYS A 56 -9.72 3.19 6.46
C LYS A 56 -9.20 3.83 7.74
N GLN A 57 -7.90 3.76 8.00
CA GLN A 57 -7.26 4.40 9.16
C GLN A 57 -7.47 5.92 9.22
N HIS A 58 -7.75 6.55 8.07
CA HIS A 58 -8.01 7.99 8.02
C HIS A 58 -9.40 8.36 8.55
N VAL A 59 -10.33 7.41 8.52
CA VAL A 59 -11.76 7.64 8.79
C VAL A 59 -12.23 6.94 10.06
N PHE A 60 -11.72 5.73 10.32
CA PHE A 60 -12.17 4.88 11.42
C PHE A 60 -11.07 4.76 12.48
N ASP A 61 -11.45 4.84 13.75
CA ASP A 61 -10.53 4.69 14.89
C ASP A 61 -10.45 3.24 15.41
N ASP A 62 -11.35 2.36 14.96
CA ASP A 62 -11.52 0.96 15.41
C ASP A 62 -10.87 -0.07 14.49
N ILE A 63 -9.91 0.35 13.68
CA ILE A 63 -9.22 -0.55 12.77
C ILE A 63 -8.15 -1.34 13.55
N GLU A 64 -8.06 -2.64 13.25
CA GLU A 64 -7.08 -3.56 13.85
C GLU A 64 -5.62 -3.10 13.70
N VAL A 65 -5.34 -2.31 12.64
CA VAL A 65 -4.02 -1.74 12.42
C VAL A 65 -3.96 -0.34 13.01
N GLU A 66 -3.07 -0.13 13.94
CA GLU A 66 -2.84 1.12 14.63
C GLU A 66 -2.59 2.27 13.65
N LYS A 67 -3.12 3.46 13.96
CA LYS A 67 -2.99 4.65 13.11
C LYS A 67 -1.53 4.98 12.82
N GLY A 68 -1.18 5.15 11.56
CA GLY A 68 0.19 5.39 11.11
C GLY A 68 1.01 4.11 10.87
N ARG A 69 0.48 2.92 11.18
CA ARG A 69 1.09 1.64 10.79
C ARG A 69 0.65 1.27 9.38
N VAL A 70 1.42 0.42 8.73
CA VAL A 70 1.15 -0.09 7.38
C VAL A 70 1.02 -1.61 7.41
N TYR A 71 0.27 -2.16 6.47
CA TYR A 71 0.05 -3.60 6.36
C TYR A 71 1.28 -4.39 5.94
N ARG A 72 2.26 -3.73 5.40
CA ARG A 72 3.55 -4.33 5.07
C ARG A 72 4.69 -3.51 5.64
N ILE A 73 5.77 -4.19 5.90
CA ILE A 73 7.00 -3.58 6.40
C ILE A 73 7.54 -2.66 5.31
N ARG A 74 7.73 -1.39 5.64
CA ARG A 74 8.54 -0.47 4.84
C ARG A 74 9.99 -0.71 5.22
N SER A 75 10.77 -1.17 4.27
CA SER A 75 12.19 -1.44 4.50
C SER A 75 12.99 -1.17 3.23
N PRO A 76 14.21 -0.65 3.34
CA PRO A 76 15.13 -0.60 2.21
C PRO A 76 15.34 -1.97 1.54
N LEU A 77 15.14 -3.06 2.26
CA LEU A 77 15.19 -4.43 1.69
C LEU A 77 14.04 -4.72 0.71
N ALA A 78 12.95 -3.95 0.75
CA ALA A 78 11.87 -4.05 -0.23
C ALA A 78 12.21 -3.38 -1.57
N ILE A 79 13.29 -2.60 -1.62
CA ILE A 79 13.80 -1.99 -2.84
C ILE A 79 14.42 -3.08 -3.70
N ASN A 80 14.15 -3.08 -5.00
CA ASN A 80 14.78 -4.00 -5.95
C ASN A 80 16.31 -3.89 -5.89
N GLY A 81 17.02 -5.00 -5.84
CA GLY A 81 18.40 -5.20 -5.43
C GLY A 81 19.47 -4.19 -5.84
N VAL A 82 19.34 -3.55 -7.02
CA VAL A 82 20.30 -2.52 -7.49
C VAL A 82 19.73 -1.10 -7.46
N ALA A 83 18.45 -0.96 -7.13
CA ALA A 83 17.79 0.34 -7.09
C ALA A 83 18.05 1.04 -5.75
N GLU A 84 17.97 2.36 -5.77
CA GLU A 84 18.16 3.20 -4.59
C GLU A 84 16.84 3.60 -3.92
N PHE A 85 15.71 3.31 -4.58
CA PHE A 85 14.37 3.64 -4.10
C PHE A 85 13.34 2.68 -4.68
N TYR A 86 12.17 2.59 -4.02
CA TYR A 86 10.96 2.17 -4.69
C TYR A 86 9.89 3.25 -4.66
N PHE A 87 8.97 3.12 -5.60
CA PHE A 87 7.82 3.99 -5.75
C PHE A 87 6.56 3.16 -5.98
N ALA A 88 5.46 3.56 -5.35
CA ALA A 88 4.14 3.00 -5.59
C ALA A 88 3.11 4.13 -5.73
N ARG A 89 2.23 4.03 -6.74
CA ARG A 89 1.08 4.90 -6.88
C ARG A 89 -0.15 4.06 -7.22
N LEU A 90 -1.20 4.24 -6.43
CA LEU A 90 -2.50 3.63 -6.65
C LEU A 90 -3.52 4.74 -6.84
N THR A 91 -4.24 4.69 -7.95
CA THR A 91 -5.29 5.67 -8.26
C THR A 91 -6.63 4.98 -8.20
N PHE A 92 -7.55 5.59 -7.49
CA PHE A 92 -8.94 5.14 -7.42
C PHE A 92 -9.85 6.11 -8.18
N ASP A 93 -11.11 5.74 -8.37
CA ASP A 93 -12.13 6.67 -8.83
C ASP A 93 -12.29 7.85 -7.85
N LYS A 94 -13.04 8.89 -8.28
CA LYS A 94 -13.23 10.14 -7.53
C LYS A 94 -11.93 10.91 -7.23
N GLY A 95 -10.84 10.62 -7.94
CA GLY A 95 -9.57 11.31 -7.81
C GLY A 95 -8.77 10.97 -6.56
N VAL A 96 -9.10 9.87 -5.88
CA VAL A 96 -8.31 9.39 -4.74
C VAL A 96 -7.00 8.79 -5.24
N VAL A 97 -5.88 9.28 -4.73
CA VAL A 97 -4.53 8.83 -5.11
C VAL A 97 -3.72 8.57 -3.84
N LEU A 98 -3.14 7.38 -3.80
CA LEU A 98 -2.16 7.03 -2.80
C LEU A 98 -0.80 6.91 -3.45
N THR A 99 0.19 7.58 -2.86
CA THR A 99 1.59 7.55 -3.31
C THR A 99 2.49 7.17 -2.16
N GLU A 100 3.40 6.25 -2.41
CA GLU A 100 4.36 5.79 -1.43
C GLU A 100 5.77 5.78 -2.03
N TRP A 101 6.71 6.29 -1.25
CA TRP A 101 8.14 6.26 -1.54
C TRP A 101 8.91 5.59 -0.41
N GLN A 102 9.90 4.82 -0.78
CA GLN A 102 10.92 4.31 0.13
C GLN A 102 12.28 4.49 -0.50
N LEU A 103 13.21 5.06 0.24
CA LEU A 103 14.58 5.30 -0.15
C LEU A 103 15.52 4.44 0.68
N ASN A 104 16.66 4.05 0.12
CA ASN A 104 17.72 3.35 0.85
C ASN A 104 18.58 4.30 1.71
N ARG A 105 18.48 5.61 1.49
CA ARG A 105 19.16 6.69 2.22
C ARG A 105 18.31 7.96 2.19
N PRO A 106 18.56 8.96 3.06
CA PRO A 106 17.82 10.22 3.06
C PRO A 106 17.85 10.93 1.70
N LYS A 107 16.77 11.63 1.36
CA LYS A 107 16.64 12.36 0.08
C LYS A 107 17.82 13.33 -0.15
N SER A 108 18.34 13.95 0.91
CA SER A 108 19.48 14.88 0.84
C SER A 108 20.76 14.26 0.27
N GLU A 109 20.89 12.94 0.30
CA GLU A 109 22.08 12.23 -0.17
C GLU A 109 22.00 11.83 -1.65
N PHE A 110 20.88 12.10 -2.32
CA PHE A 110 20.71 11.85 -3.75
C PHE A 110 21.23 13.05 -4.56
N THR A 111 22.29 12.84 -5.32
CA THR A 111 22.88 13.87 -6.20
C THR A 111 22.08 14.06 -7.47
N ASP A 112 21.58 12.97 -8.08
CA ASP A 112 20.70 13.03 -9.25
C ASP A 112 19.29 12.57 -8.85
N GLN A 113 18.37 13.50 -8.87
CA GLN A 113 16.96 13.28 -8.51
C GLN A 113 16.04 13.30 -9.75
N SER A 114 16.60 13.39 -10.95
CA SER A 114 15.81 13.59 -12.19
C SER A 114 14.82 12.44 -12.44
N ALA A 115 15.24 11.21 -12.23
CA ALA A 115 14.39 10.03 -12.43
C ALA A 115 13.19 10.00 -11.47
N MET A 116 13.39 10.42 -10.21
CA MET A 116 12.33 10.49 -9.21
C MET A 116 11.38 11.66 -9.49
N GLN A 117 11.92 12.81 -9.85
CA GLN A 117 11.11 13.98 -10.22
C GLN A 117 10.23 13.73 -11.45
N ALA A 118 10.75 12.99 -12.44
CA ALA A 118 10.00 12.62 -13.63
C ALA A 118 8.90 11.57 -13.34
N LEU A 119 9.07 10.78 -12.28
CA LEU A 119 8.14 9.72 -11.95
C LEU A 119 6.86 10.25 -11.30
N ASP A 120 6.99 11.17 -10.33
CA ASP A 120 5.84 11.75 -9.64
C ASP A 120 6.16 13.11 -8.99
N VAL A 121 5.17 14.00 -9.01
CA VAL A 121 5.28 15.35 -8.40
C VAL A 121 5.43 15.30 -6.88
N THR A 122 4.99 14.23 -6.22
CA THR A 122 5.14 14.06 -4.77
C THR A 122 6.60 13.96 -4.34
N TRP A 123 7.53 13.68 -5.27
CA TRP A 123 8.96 13.77 -4.98
C TRP A 123 9.38 15.15 -4.49
N GLN A 124 8.80 16.21 -5.03
CA GLN A 124 9.13 17.58 -4.62
C GLN A 124 8.77 17.83 -3.15
N GLN A 125 7.68 17.21 -2.68
CA GLN A 125 7.18 17.32 -1.30
C GLN A 125 7.85 16.35 -0.33
N PHE A 126 8.66 15.41 -0.84
CA PHE A 126 9.35 14.44 -0.01
C PHE A 126 10.34 15.15 0.94
N PRO A 127 10.26 14.94 2.27
CA PRO A 127 11.14 15.59 3.24
C PRO A 127 12.61 15.20 3.05
N VAL A 128 13.52 16.16 3.15
CA VAL A 128 14.94 15.98 2.79
C VAL A 128 15.71 15.01 3.69
N HIS A 129 15.27 14.84 4.94
CA HIS A 129 15.92 13.97 5.92
C HIS A 129 15.23 12.62 6.11
N GLU A 130 14.10 12.41 5.43
CA GLU A 130 13.34 11.17 5.54
C GLU A 130 13.79 10.14 4.50
N THR A 131 13.48 8.88 4.80
CA THR A 131 13.69 7.74 3.88
C THR A 131 12.38 7.13 3.39
N SER A 132 11.23 7.55 3.92
CA SER A 132 9.93 7.06 3.47
C SER A 132 8.84 8.11 3.57
N THR A 133 7.88 8.05 2.65
CA THR A 133 6.64 8.84 2.73
C THR A 133 5.45 8.00 2.29
N PHE A 134 4.30 8.34 2.86
CA PHE A 134 3.02 7.79 2.49
C PHE A 134 2.04 8.97 2.37
N ASN A 135 1.67 9.30 1.15
CA ASN A 135 0.80 10.43 0.86
C ASN A 135 -0.55 9.92 0.35
N LEU A 136 -1.61 10.35 0.99
CA LEU A 136 -2.99 10.09 0.60
C LEU A 136 -3.66 11.38 0.18
N ASN A 137 -3.99 11.49 -1.12
CA ASN A 137 -4.83 12.54 -1.65
C ASN A 137 -6.25 11.98 -1.80
N LEU A 138 -7.19 12.54 -1.08
CA LEU A 138 -8.57 12.06 -1.04
C LEU A 138 -9.43 12.56 -2.22
N GLY A 139 -8.88 13.42 -3.09
CA GLY A 139 -9.61 13.93 -4.25
C GLY A 139 -10.98 14.53 -3.88
N ALA A 140 -12.03 14.02 -4.53
CA ALA A 140 -13.40 14.44 -4.26
C ALA A 140 -13.97 13.91 -2.92
N LEU A 141 -13.27 13.01 -2.24
CA LEU A 141 -13.66 12.43 -0.94
C LEU A 141 -12.96 13.12 0.24
N ALA A 142 -12.52 14.36 0.08
CA ALA A 142 -11.87 15.13 1.14
C ALA A 142 -12.78 15.38 2.36
N ASP A 143 -14.09 15.23 2.21
CA ASP A 143 -15.04 15.19 3.31
C ASP A 143 -15.01 13.80 3.98
N SER A 144 -14.65 13.77 5.27
CA SER A 144 -14.55 12.55 6.08
C SER A 144 -15.84 11.73 6.06
N ARG A 145 -17.01 12.37 6.06
CA ARG A 145 -18.30 11.68 6.01
C ARG A 145 -18.53 10.96 4.68
N GLN A 146 -18.18 11.58 3.56
CA GLN A 146 -18.30 10.92 2.24
C GLN A 146 -17.33 9.75 2.12
N MET A 147 -16.15 9.88 2.70
CA MET A 147 -15.17 8.80 2.75
C MET A 147 -15.69 7.63 3.60
N GLU A 148 -16.23 7.90 4.79
CA GLU A 148 -16.85 6.92 5.67
C GLU A 148 -17.96 6.15 4.94
N GLU A 149 -18.94 6.84 4.39
CA GLU A 149 -20.04 6.22 3.62
C GLU A 149 -19.53 5.39 2.42
N THR A 150 -18.42 5.79 1.82
CA THR A 150 -17.82 5.08 0.70
C THR A 150 -17.09 3.82 1.14
N LEU A 151 -16.38 3.85 2.27
CA LEU A 151 -15.60 2.73 2.79
C LEU A 151 -16.47 1.72 3.55
N ASP A 152 -17.53 2.17 4.21
CA ASP A 152 -18.49 1.31 4.90
C ASP A 152 -19.20 0.36 3.93
N LYS A 153 -19.51 0.83 2.72
CA LYS A 153 -20.17 0.05 1.66
C LYS A 153 -19.23 -0.90 0.89
N ASN A 154 -17.90 -0.77 1.08
CA ASN A 154 -16.92 -1.55 0.34
C ASN A 154 -16.22 -2.53 1.28
N CYS A 155 -16.58 -3.81 1.18
CA CYS A 155 -15.90 -4.87 1.93
C CYS A 155 -14.59 -5.22 1.23
N LEU A 156 -13.48 -5.15 1.97
CA LEU A 156 -12.19 -5.72 1.56
C LEU A 156 -12.08 -7.13 2.17
N LEU A 157 -12.09 -8.15 1.32
CA LEU A 157 -11.74 -9.51 1.70
C LEU A 157 -10.36 -9.83 1.15
N TYR A 158 -9.41 -10.00 2.03
CA TYR A 158 -8.06 -10.42 1.70
C TYR A 158 -7.82 -11.85 2.19
N PHE A 159 -7.48 -12.73 1.25
CA PHE A 159 -7.09 -14.11 1.52
C PHE A 159 -5.59 -14.25 1.22
N PRO A 160 -4.71 -14.29 2.24
CA PRO A 160 -3.30 -14.51 2.01
C PRO A 160 -3.06 -15.87 1.36
N ALA A 161 -1.99 -15.97 0.56
CA ALA A 161 -1.64 -17.17 -0.18
C ALA A 161 -1.38 -18.38 0.75
N ASP A 162 -0.85 -18.11 1.92
CA ASP A 162 -0.68 -19.09 2.99
C ASP A 162 -1.72 -18.86 4.08
N ARG A 163 -2.67 -19.78 4.18
CA ARG A 163 -3.77 -19.69 5.15
C ARG A 163 -3.32 -19.90 6.59
N PHE A 164 -2.08 -20.31 6.79
CA PHE A 164 -1.50 -20.66 8.09
C PHE A 164 -0.47 -19.65 8.57
N GLU A 165 0.01 -18.77 7.68
CA GLU A 165 0.88 -17.68 8.10
C GLU A 165 0.02 -16.53 8.67
N PRO A 166 0.37 -16.04 9.86
CA PRO A 166 -0.21 -14.78 10.32
C PRO A 166 0.09 -13.73 9.24
N PRO A 167 -0.86 -12.85 8.90
CA PRO A 167 -0.62 -11.77 7.95
C PRO A 167 0.64 -11.00 8.36
N ASP A 168 1.40 -10.46 7.39
CA ASP A 168 2.66 -9.74 7.66
C ASP A 168 2.49 -8.60 8.68
N TRP A 169 1.29 -8.02 8.80
CA TRP A 169 0.94 -7.03 9.80
C TRP A 169 0.82 -7.60 11.24
N LEU A 170 0.67 -8.92 11.37
CA LEU A 170 0.75 -9.66 12.64
C LEU A 170 2.18 -10.13 12.94
N ASN A 171 3.16 -9.75 12.13
CA ASN A 171 4.54 -10.12 12.37
C ASN A 171 5.00 -9.52 13.72
N ILE A 172 5.19 -10.40 14.67
CA ILE A 172 5.50 -10.11 16.09
C ILE A 172 6.75 -9.21 16.24
N ALA A 173 7.61 -9.15 15.23
CA ALA A 173 8.80 -8.30 15.21
C ALA A 173 8.47 -6.79 15.13
N ASP A 174 7.30 -6.42 14.59
CA ASP A 174 6.84 -5.03 14.47
C ASP A 174 5.75 -4.64 15.46
N LEU A 175 5.20 -5.62 16.18
CA LEU A 175 4.34 -5.35 17.32
C LEU A 175 5.24 -4.97 18.49
N SER A 176 5.17 -3.73 18.95
CA SER A 176 5.74 -3.35 20.24
C SER A 176 5.28 -4.37 21.29
N SER A 177 6.18 -4.78 22.16
CA SER A 177 6.02 -5.81 23.20
C SER A 177 4.78 -5.67 24.10
N ASP A 178 3.98 -4.65 23.91
CA ASP A 178 2.83 -4.28 24.74
C ASP A 178 1.46 -4.68 24.17
N LEU A 179 1.38 -5.18 22.93
CA LEU A 179 0.13 -5.71 22.40
C LEU A 179 -0.05 -7.17 22.86
N LYS A 180 -0.70 -7.35 23.99
CA LYS A 180 -1.29 -8.64 24.37
C LYS A 180 -2.49 -8.91 23.47
N LEU A 181 -2.27 -9.61 22.37
CA LEU A 181 -3.36 -10.16 21.58
C LEU A 181 -4.16 -11.15 22.45
N PRO A 182 -5.50 -11.06 22.50
CA PRO A 182 -6.29 -12.08 23.17
C PRO A 182 -6.01 -13.43 22.47
N GLU A 183 -5.72 -14.46 23.26
CA GLU A 183 -5.60 -15.81 22.71
C GLU A 183 -6.89 -16.18 21.95
N PRO A 184 -6.77 -16.74 20.72
CA PRO A 184 -7.94 -17.17 20.00
C PRO A 184 -8.67 -18.22 20.84
N GLU A 185 -9.93 -17.97 21.16
CA GLU A 185 -10.78 -18.97 21.81
C GLU A 185 -10.79 -20.23 20.93
N ARG A 186 -10.18 -21.29 21.43
CA ARG A 186 -10.30 -22.61 20.82
C ARG A 186 -11.77 -22.99 20.83
N MET A 187 -12.40 -23.03 19.67
CA MET A 187 -13.70 -23.71 19.57
C MET A 187 -13.53 -25.13 20.09
N LYS A 188 -14.11 -25.40 21.24
CA LYS A 188 -14.25 -26.74 21.73
C LYS A 188 -15.28 -27.40 20.84
N GLY A 189 -14.82 -28.35 20.01
CA GLY A 189 -15.65 -29.27 19.26
C GLY A 189 -16.36 -30.26 20.19
#